data_ed606d83b6e7b7dfd7e1d390b61f9511
#
_entry.id   ed606d83b6e7b7dfd7e1d390b61f9511
#
_cell.length_a   1.000
_cell.length_b   1.000
_cell.length_c   1.000
_cell.angle_alpha   90.00
_cell.angle_beta   90.00
_cell.angle_gamma   90.00
#
_symmetry.space_group_name_H-M   'P 1'
#
loop_
_entity.id
_entity.type
_entity.pdbx_description
1 polymer ?
#
loop_
_entity_poly.entity_id
_entity_poly.type
_entity_poly.pdbx_seq_one_letter_code
_entity_poly.pdbx_strand_id
1 'polypeptide(L)'
;MRTRRRQQCSGRDCNRRMGQFLDPALLLLLEQSPAHGYTLLNRMAEFGLDFLAPTVIYRALRDMEKRGWVKSTMNEETTQGPPRRVYTLTSTGCQVLRCCIAQLQGTQQVLEYLLALHEELAPESGAAANEPISTYTEVTMRLVIPANGANLDAPTSPVFGRSPIFILVDPETLSFEALPNPAINAP
;
A
#
# COMPACT_ATOMS: atom_id res chain seq x y z
N MET A 1 13.53 -34.45 9.10
CA MET A 1 12.96 -33.17 9.58
C MET A 1 13.15 -32.13 8.50
N ARG A 2 12.10 -31.77 7.74
CA ARG A 2 12.15 -30.73 6.70
C ARG A 2 11.66 -29.43 7.31
N THR A 3 12.56 -28.48 7.52
CA THR A 3 12.28 -27.11 7.95
C THR A 3 11.44 -26.41 6.87
N ARG A 4 10.18 -26.12 7.17
CA ARG A 4 9.32 -25.26 6.35
C ARG A 4 9.90 -23.85 6.36
N ARG A 5 10.57 -23.44 5.28
CA ARG A 5 10.89 -22.04 5.01
C ARG A 5 9.56 -21.29 4.95
N ARG A 6 9.32 -20.38 5.88
CA ARG A 6 8.31 -19.32 5.77
C ARG A 6 8.68 -18.49 4.54
N GLN A 7 7.92 -18.62 3.47
CA GLN A 7 7.98 -17.67 2.36
C GLN A 7 7.46 -16.33 2.88
N GLN A 8 8.38 -15.44 3.20
CA GLN A 8 8.07 -14.01 3.34
C GLN A 8 7.62 -13.52 1.97
N CYS A 9 6.37 -13.05 1.88
CA CYS A 9 5.88 -12.35 0.69
C CYS A 9 6.81 -11.17 0.46
N SER A 10 7.56 -11.17 -0.64
CA SER A 10 8.41 -10.03 -0.98
C SER A 10 7.50 -8.85 -1.33
N GLY A 11 7.88 -7.63 -0.91
CA GLY A 11 7.09 -6.42 -1.19
C GLY A 11 6.76 -6.19 -2.68
N ARG A 12 7.46 -6.89 -3.59
CA ARG A 12 7.15 -6.91 -5.03
C ARG A 12 5.87 -7.65 -5.36
N ASP A 13 5.53 -8.72 -4.63
CA ASP A 13 4.31 -9.51 -4.87
C ASP A 13 3.07 -8.78 -4.33
N CYS A 14 3.18 -8.05 -3.22
CA CYS A 14 2.13 -7.17 -2.73
C CYS A 14 1.84 -6.04 -3.73
N ASN A 15 2.87 -5.39 -4.26
CA ASN A 15 2.72 -4.30 -5.21
C ASN A 15 2.07 -4.76 -6.53
N ARG A 16 2.29 -6.01 -6.94
CA ARG A 16 1.67 -6.59 -8.15
C ARG A 16 0.18 -6.90 -7.94
N ARG A 17 -0.22 -7.36 -6.74
CA ARG A 17 -1.62 -7.63 -6.41
C ARG A 17 -2.42 -6.35 -6.22
N MET A 18 -1.82 -5.33 -5.64
CA MET A 18 -2.47 -4.03 -5.44
C MET A 18 -2.61 -3.24 -6.76
N GLY A 19 -1.73 -3.46 -7.74
CA GLY A 19 -1.81 -2.83 -9.06
C GLY A 19 -3.11 -3.13 -9.81
N GLN A 20 -3.77 -4.27 -9.52
CA GLN A 20 -5.06 -4.62 -10.13
C GLN A 20 -6.21 -3.71 -9.66
N PHE A 21 -6.09 -3.03 -8.52
CA PHE A 21 -7.10 -2.10 -8.02
C PHE A 21 -6.86 -0.66 -8.46
N LEU A 22 -5.66 -0.33 -8.92
CA LEU A 22 -5.30 1.04 -9.32
C LEU A 22 -6.14 1.53 -10.52
N ASP A 23 -6.21 0.72 -11.55
CA ASP A 23 -6.96 1.09 -12.77
C ASP A 23 -8.45 1.31 -12.48
N PRO A 24 -9.19 0.37 -11.84
CA PRO A 24 -10.59 0.59 -11.50
C PRO A 24 -10.80 1.76 -10.53
N ALA A 25 -9.90 2.00 -9.57
CA ALA A 25 -10.01 3.14 -8.66
C ALA A 25 -9.88 4.48 -9.42
N LEU A 26 -8.87 4.62 -10.29
CA LEU A 26 -8.71 5.83 -11.11
C LEU A 26 -9.91 6.06 -12.04
N LEU A 27 -10.40 5.02 -12.71
CA LEU A 27 -11.56 5.13 -13.60
C LEU A 27 -12.83 5.50 -12.82
N LEU A 28 -13.03 4.94 -11.62
CA LEU A 28 -14.17 5.25 -10.76
C LEU A 28 -14.14 6.70 -10.26
N LEU A 29 -12.97 7.21 -9.90
CA LEU A 29 -12.81 8.62 -9.53
C LEU A 29 -13.13 9.56 -10.69
N LEU A 30 -12.72 9.19 -11.90
CA LEU A 30 -12.99 9.97 -13.13
C LEU A 30 -14.42 9.83 -13.62
N GLU A 31 -15.15 8.79 -13.23
CA GLU A 31 -16.59 8.67 -13.48
C GLU A 31 -17.37 9.67 -12.64
N GLN A 32 -16.92 9.95 -11.41
CA GLN A 32 -17.54 10.93 -10.53
C GLN A 32 -17.36 12.37 -11.06
N SER A 33 -16.14 12.72 -11.49
CA SER A 33 -15.84 14.05 -12.04
C SER A 33 -14.50 14.09 -12.76
N PRO A 34 -14.34 14.96 -13.77
CA PRO A 34 -13.04 15.28 -14.33
C PRO A 34 -12.09 15.79 -13.24
N ALA A 35 -10.82 15.36 -13.27
CA ALA A 35 -9.88 15.72 -12.21
C ALA A 35 -8.45 15.86 -12.72
N HIS A 36 -7.65 16.63 -11.99
CA HIS A 36 -6.21 16.73 -12.20
C HIS A 36 -5.51 15.50 -11.64
N GLY A 37 -4.36 15.12 -12.20
CA GLY A 37 -3.57 13.98 -11.72
C GLY A 37 -3.17 14.10 -10.25
N TYR A 38 -2.92 15.31 -9.76
CA TYR A 38 -2.68 15.56 -8.33
C TYR A 38 -3.91 15.29 -7.45
N THR A 39 -5.09 15.71 -7.91
CA THR A 39 -6.33 15.43 -7.18
C THR A 39 -6.60 13.93 -7.10
N LEU A 40 -6.37 13.20 -8.20
CA LEU A 40 -6.49 11.74 -8.22
C LEU A 40 -5.49 11.08 -7.27
N LEU A 41 -4.25 11.56 -7.21
CA LEU A 41 -3.24 11.06 -6.28
C LEU A 41 -3.70 11.17 -4.83
N ASN A 42 -4.21 12.34 -4.43
CA ASN A 42 -4.68 12.56 -3.05
C ASN A 42 -5.89 11.70 -2.71
N ARG A 43 -6.76 11.43 -3.68
CA ARG A 43 -7.96 10.60 -3.48
C ARG A 43 -7.68 9.10 -3.48
N MET A 44 -6.47 8.66 -3.81
CA MET A 44 -6.10 7.24 -3.70
C MET A 44 -6.17 6.72 -2.26
N ALA A 45 -6.03 7.60 -1.25
CA ALA A 45 -6.21 7.26 0.16
C ALA A 45 -7.63 6.73 0.47
N GLU A 46 -8.66 7.17 -0.26
CA GLU A 46 -10.05 6.68 -0.12
C GLU A 46 -10.16 5.16 -0.37
N PHE A 47 -9.18 4.59 -1.09
CA PHE A 47 -9.10 3.17 -1.43
C PHE A 47 -7.97 2.44 -0.68
N GLY A 48 -7.32 3.09 0.29
CA GLY A 48 -6.14 2.53 0.96
C GLY A 48 -4.93 2.36 0.04
N LEU A 49 -4.83 3.18 -1.01
CA LEU A 49 -3.76 3.14 -2.03
C LEU A 49 -2.81 4.35 -1.92
N ASP A 50 -2.75 5.00 -0.77
CA ASP A 50 -1.91 6.17 -0.46
C ASP A 50 -0.39 5.86 -0.46
N PHE A 51 -0.03 4.57 -0.27
CA PHE A 51 1.36 4.10 -0.36
C PHE A 51 1.93 4.10 -1.79
N LEU A 52 1.09 4.33 -2.82
CA LEU A 52 1.56 4.32 -4.21
C LEU A 52 2.35 5.58 -4.55
N ALA A 53 3.53 5.40 -5.10
CA ALA A 53 4.35 6.52 -5.57
C ALA A 53 3.62 7.32 -6.66
N PRO A 54 3.73 8.67 -6.69
CA PRO A 54 3.11 9.52 -7.71
C PRO A 54 3.43 9.07 -9.15
N THR A 55 4.64 8.59 -9.37
CA THR A 55 5.11 8.08 -10.68
C THR A 55 4.28 6.91 -11.20
N VAL A 56 3.77 6.05 -10.32
CA VAL A 56 2.93 4.90 -10.67
C VAL A 56 1.58 5.39 -11.20
N ILE A 57 0.97 6.34 -10.51
CA ILE A 57 -0.33 6.92 -10.87
C ILE A 57 -0.25 7.67 -12.20
N TYR A 58 0.77 8.52 -12.37
CA TYR A 58 0.95 9.23 -13.64
C TYR A 58 1.29 8.29 -14.81
N ARG A 59 1.98 7.17 -14.56
CA ARG A 59 2.20 6.13 -15.57
C ARG A 59 0.88 5.46 -15.95
N ALA A 60 0.06 5.07 -14.99
CA ALA A 60 -1.26 4.48 -15.23
C ALA A 60 -2.15 5.42 -16.05
N LEU A 61 -2.25 6.70 -15.69
CA LEU A 61 -3.03 7.70 -16.43
C LEU A 61 -2.56 7.84 -17.90
N ARG A 62 -1.25 7.85 -18.16
CA ARG A 62 -0.70 7.89 -19.52
C ARG A 62 -1.03 6.61 -20.30
N ASP A 63 -0.99 5.45 -19.66
CA ASP A 63 -1.30 4.19 -20.32
C ASP A 63 -2.81 4.07 -20.59
N MET A 64 -3.66 4.57 -19.71
CA MET A 64 -5.11 4.70 -19.95
C MET A 64 -5.42 5.67 -21.09
N GLU A 65 -4.71 6.78 -21.19
CA GLU A 65 -4.85 7.74 -22.28
C GLU A 65 -4.46 7.12 -23.63
N LYS A 66 -3.33 6.39 -23.69
CA LYS A 66 -2.92 5.64 -24.90
C LYS A 66 -3.94 4.59 -25.32
N ARG A 67 -4.63 3.94 -24.36
CA ARG A 67 -5.68 2.94 -24.63
C ARG A 67 -7.02 3.60 -24.95
N GLY A 68 -7.14 4.92 -24.86
CA GLY A 68 -8.38 5.65 -25.08
C GLY A 68 -9.44 5.51 -23.98
N TRP A 69 -9.05 5.06 -22.78
CA TRP A 69 -9.96 4.95 -21.63
C TRP A 69 -10.22 6.29 -20.98
N VAL A 70 -9.24 7.16 -21.01
CA VAL A 70 -9.31 8.54 -20.56
C VAL A 70 -8.80 9.48 -21.65
N LYS A 71 -9.21 10.73 -21.60
CA LYS A 71 -8.64 11.82 -22.37
C LYS A 71 -8.13 12.90 -21.44
N SER A 72 -7.07 13.61 -21.81
CA SER A 72 -6.61 14.79 -21.08
C SER A 72 -6.76 16.04 -21.92
N THR A 73 -7.13 17.14 -21.26
CA THR A 73 -7.16 18.48 -21.81
C THR A 73 -6.28 19.39 -20.94
N MET A 74 -5.63 20.36 -21.56
CA MET A 74 -4.91 21.39 -20.81
C MET A 74 -5.92 22.42 -20.31
N ASN A 75 -5.90 22.68 -19.00
CA ASN A 75 -6.69 23.77 -18.45
C ASN A 75 -5.85 25.06 -18.50
N GLU A 76 -6.24 25.98 -19.37
CA GLU A 76 -5.60 27.28 -19.57
C GLU A 76 -6.11 28.36 -18.61
N GLU A 77 -7.15 28.06 -17.83
CA GLU A 77 -7.85 29.06 -16.98
C GLU A 77 -7.09 29.44 -15.69
N THR A 78 -5.97 28.79 -15.39
CA THR A 78 -5.17 29.17 -14.24
C THR A 78 -4.20 30.29 -14.58
N THR A 79 -4.56 31.53 -14.27
CA THR A 79 -3.77 32.76 -14.47
C THR A 79 -2.44 32.80 -13.69
N GLN A 80 -2.17 31.83 -12.83
CA GLN A 80 -0.91 31.72 -12.06
C GLN A 80 -0.47 30.25 -11.98
N GLY A 81 0.42 29.82 -12.87
CA GLY A 81 1.08 28.52 -12.79
C GLY A 81 1.18 27.79 -14.15
N PRO A 82 2.00 26.72 -14.21
CA PRO A 82 2.09 25.93 -15.43
C PRO A 82 0.75 25.27 -15.76
N PRO A 83 0.41 25.14 -17.06
CA PRO A 83 -0.85 24.52 -17.48
C PRO A 83 -0.97 23.11 -16.92
N ARG A 84 -2.11 22.81 -16.31
CA ARG A 84 -2.37 21.52 -15.64
C ARG A 84 -3.29 20.65 -16.48
N ARG A 85 -2.94 19.36 -16.59
CA ARG A 85 -3.79 18.40 -17.31
C ARG A 85 -4.99 18.01 -16.48
N VAL A 86 -6.19 18.09 -17.05
CA VAL A 86 -7.44 17.55 -16.53
C VAL A 86 -7.74 16.27 -17.29
N TYR A 87 -7.94 15.20 -16.57
CA TYR A 87 -8.34 13.90 -17.11
C TYR A 87 -9.85 13.74 -17.05
N THR A 88 -10.42 13.14 -18.09
CA THR A 88 -11.86 12.87 -18.22
C THR A 88 -12.05 11.45 -18.69
N LEU A 89 -13.00 10.74 -18.13
CA LEU A 89 -13.38 9.40 -18.55
C LEU A 89 -14.01 9.43 -19.96
N THR A 90 -13.68 8.44 -20.79
CA THR A 90 -14.33 8.26 -22.09
C THR A 90 -15.43 7.20 -22.04
N SER A 91 -16.24 7.07 -23.08
CA SER A 91 -17.23 5.97 -23.19
C SER A 91 -16.57 4.59 -23.15
N THR A 92 -15.38 4.44 -23.75
CA THR A 92 -14.58 3.22 -23.66
C THR A 92 -14.12 2.97 -22.22
N GLY A 93 -13.67 4.02 -21.53
CA GLY A 93 -13.28 3.93 -20.12
C GLY A 93 -14.44 3.49 -19.21
N CYS A 94 -15.65 4.00 -19.44
CA CYS A 94 -16.84 3.54 -18.70
C CYS A 94 -17.13 2.03 -18.93
N GLN A 95 -16.95 1.54 -20.15
CA GLN A 95 -17.13 0.10 -20.43
C GLN A 95 -16.08 -0.74 -19.71
N VAL A 96 -14.82 -0.31 -19.75
CA VAL A 96 -13.73 -0.97 -19.04
C VAL A 96 -13.97 -0.98 -17.52
N LEU A 97 -14.40 0.14 -16.95
CA LEU A 97 -14.74 0.22 -15.53
C LEU A 97 -15.79 -0.81 -15.15
N ARG A 98 -16.90 -0.92 -15.92
CA ARG A 98 -17.95 -1.92 -15.67
C ARG A 98 -17.40 -3.34 -15.70
N CYS A 99 -16.52 -3.66 -16.66
CA CYS A 99 -15.86 -4.96 -16.72
C CYS A 99 -14.97 -5.21 -15.49
N CYS A 100 -14.19 -4.20 -15.06
CA CYS A 100 -13.36 -4.30 -13.85
C CYS A 100 -14.22 -4.54 -12.60
N ILE A 101 -15.30 -3.80 -12.43
CA ILE A 101 -16.22 -3.97 -11.29
C ILE A 101 -16.83 -5.39 -11.28
N ALA A 102 -17.28 -5.89 -12.42
CA ALA A 102 -17.80 -7.25 -12.52
C ALA A 102 -16.75 -8.32 -12.13
N GLN A 103 -15.50 -8.13 -12.54
CA GLN A 103 -14.40 -9.02 -12.15
C GLN A 103 -14.11 -8.95 -10.64
N LEU A 104 -14.13 -7.74 -10.05
CA LEU A 104 -13.94 -7.56 -8.62
C LEU A 104 -15.07 -8.23 -7.81
N GLN A 105 -16.32 -8.11 -8.25
CA GLN A 105 -17.44 -8.80 -7.62
C GLN A 105 -17.29 -10.32 -7.67
N GLY A 106 -16.84 -10.87 -8.80
CA GLY A 106 -16.53 -12.30 -8.90
C GLY A 106 -15.40 -12.72 -7.95
N THR A 107 -14.36 -11.89 -7.82
CA THR A 107 -13.26 -12.15 -6.87
C THR A 107 -13.74 -12.10 -5.43
N GLN A 108 -14.61 -11.14 -5.09
CA GLN A 108 -15.20 -11.02 -3.77
C GLN A 108 -15.98 -12.29 -3.39
N GLN A 109 -16.80 -12.82 -4.28
CA GLN A 109 -17.55 -14.05 -4.03
C GLN A 109 -16.64 -15.24 -3.74
N VAL A 110 -15.54 -15.38 -4.48
CA VAL A 110 -14.54 -16.43 -4.23
C VAL A 110 -13.88 -16.27 -2.87
N LEU A 111 -13.53 -15.03 -2.49
CA LEU A 111 -12.93 -14.75 -1.21
C LEU A 111 -13.89 -15.05 -0.05
N GLU A 112 -15.14 -14.63 -0.16
CA GLU A 112 -16.20 -14.92 0.82
C GLU A 112 -16.41 -16.43 1.01
N TYR A 113 -16.43 -17.18 -0.09
CA TYR A 113 -16.56 -18.64 -0.04
C TYR A 113 -15.36 -19.30 0.65
N LEU A 114 -14.13 -18.85 0.33
CA LEU A 114 -12.92 -19.39 0.96
C LEU A 114 -12.85 -19.10 2.46
N LEU A 115 -13.28 -17.92 2.88
CA LEU A 115 -13.33 -17.56 4.28
C LEU A 115 -14.38 -18.38 5.03
N ALA A 116 -15.58 -18.52 4.48
CA ALA A 116 -16.65 -19.34 5.06
C ALA A 116 -16.21 -20.81 5.20
N LEU A 117 -15.59 -21.37 4.16
CA LEU A 117 -15.08 -22.75 4.21
C LEU A 117 -13.98 -22.93 5.25
N HIS A 118 -13.13 -21.93 5.44
CA HIS A 118 -12.10 -21.98 6.48
C HIS A 118 -12.70 -21.98 7.89
N GLU A 119 -13.74 -21.19 8.11
CA GLU A 119 -14.46 -21.16 9.38
C GLU A 119 -15.13 -22.50 9.69
N GLU A 120 -15.74 -23.14 8.69
CA GLU A 120 -16.34 -24.48 8.84
C GLU A 120 -15.31 -25.57 9.14
N LEU A 121 -14.10 -25.45 8.61
CA LEU A 121 -13.00 -26.41 8.78
C LEU A 121 -12.16 -26.14 10.03
N ALA A 122 -12.32 -25.00 10.69
CA ALA A 122 -11.64 -24.71 11.94
C ALA A 122 -12.23 -25.60 13.04
N PRO A 123 -11.46 -26.59 13.59
CA PRO A 123 -11.99 -27.42 14.70
C PRO A 123 -12.36 -26.49 15.86
N GLU A 124 -13.46 -26.76 16.52
CA GLU A 124 -13.90 -26.11 17.76
C GLU A 124 -12.82 -26.30 18.85
N SER A 125 -11.72 -25.60 18.72
CA SER A 125 -10.64 -25.59 19.69
C SER A 125 -10.81 -24.36 20.58
N GLY A 126 -11.55 -24.58 21.68
CA GLY A 126 -11.46 -23.83 22.91
C GLY A 126 -11.53 -22.31 22.81
N ALA A 127 -12.60 -21.77 23.35
CA ALA A 127 -12.81 -20.37 23.69
C ALA A 127 -11.55 -19.67 24.22
N ALA A 128 -10.77 -19.08 23.32
CA ALA A 128 -9.83 -17.99 23.61
C ALA A 128 -9.44 -17.31 22.30
N ALA A 129 -9.81 -16.05 22.15
CA ALA A 129 -9.44 -15.13 21.08
C ALA A 129 -10.35 -15.14 19.83
N ASN A 130 -11.67 -14.95 20.01
CA ASN A 130 -12.44 -14.21 19.03
C ASN A 130 -12.33 -12.70 19.35
N GLU A 131 -11.13 -12.18 19.36
CA GLU A 131 -10.98 -10.76 19.08
C GLU A 131 -11.24 -10.59 17.59
N PRO A 132 -12.14 -9.66 17.17
CA PRO A 132 -12.24 -9.33 15.75
C PRO A 132 -10.83 -8.98 15.31
N ILE A 133 -10.31 -9.70 14.29
CA ILE A 133 -9.13 -9.25 13.58
C ILE A 133 -9.53 -7.90 13.03
N SER A 134 -9.27 -6.86 13.82
CA SER A 134 -9.26 -5.50 13.35
C SER A 134 -8.26 -5.52 12.20
N THR A 135 -8.75 -5.52 10.98
CA THR A 135 -7.99 -5.69 9.75
C THR A 135 -7.11 -4.48 9.44
N TYR A 136 -7.04 -3.61 10.39
CA TYR A 136 -6.00 -2.62 10.55
C TYR A 136 -5.20 -3.04 11.78
N THR A 137 -4.25 -3.96 11.60
CA THR A 137 -3.08 -3.93 12.45
C THR A 137 -2.64 -2.47 12.39
N GLU A 138 -2.81 -1.74 13.49
CA GLU A 138 -2.08 -0.49 13.66
C GLU A 138 -0.65 -0.85 13.29
N VAL A 139 -0.22 -0.38 12.14
CA VAL A 139 1.19 -0.49 11.75
C VAL A 139 1.86 0.46 12.71
N THR A 140 2.17 -0.06 13.90
CA THR A 140 2.97 0.67 14.88
C THR A 140 4.28 0.92 14.16
N MET A 141 4.42 2.14 13.64
CA MET A 141 5.61 2.55 12.90
C MET A 141 6.74 2.58 13.92
N ARG A 142 7.59 1.54 13.94
CA ARG A 142 8.77 1.52 14.78
C ARG A 142 9.95 2.10 14.01
N LEU A 143 10.58 3.10 14.57
CA LEU A 143 11.82 3.67 14.04
C LEU A 143 12.99 2.82 14.49
N VAL A 144 13.87 2.47 13.56
CA VAL A 144 15.13 1.77 13.86
C VAL A 144 16.26 2.78 13.79
N ILE A 145 16.89 3.06 14.93
CA ILE A 145 17.97 4.03 15.06
C ILE A 145 19.28 3.27 15.31
N PRO A 146 20.29 3.41 14.44
CA PRO A 146 21.61 2.86 14.71
C PRO A 146 22.28 3.67 15.82
N ALA A 147 22.68 3.02 16.92
CA ALA A 147 23.24 3.68 18.09
C ALA A 147 24.53 3.01 18.59
N ASN A 148 25.34 3.78 19.29
CA ASN A 148 26.56 3.30 19.94
C ASN A 148 26.32 2.88 21.40
N GLY A 149 25.09 2.96 21.90
CA GLY A 149 24.69 2.57 23.26
C GLY A 149 23.23 2.16 23.31
N ALA A 150 22.80 1.55 24.41
CA ALA A 150 21.48 0.92 24.58
C ALA A 150 20.43 1.87 25.18
N ASN A 151 20.59 3.18 25.06
CA ASN A 151 19.65 4.19 25.56
C ASN A 151 19.41 5.27 24.50
N LEU A 152 18.32 6.05 24.66
CA LEU A 152 17.95 7.11 23.73
C LEU A 152 18.91 8.29 23.70
N ASP A 153 19.72 8.49 24.74
CA ASP A 153 20.74 9.55 24.83
C ASP A 153 22.06 9.14 24.17
N ALA A 154 22.18 7.89 23.74
CA ALA A 154 23.38 7.40 23.10
C ALA A 154 23.60 8.06 21.72
N PRO A 155 24.84 8.43 21.35
CA PRO A 155 25.09 8.99 20.04
C PRO A 155 24.75 7.99 18.94
N THR A 156 24.14 8.50 17.86
CA THR A 156 23.81 7.69 16.69
C THR A 156 25.08 7.22 15.97
N SER A 157 25.03 6.00 15.45
CA SER A 157 26.12 5.47 14.63
C SER A 157 26.04 6.03 13.20
N PRO A 158 27.13 6.55 12.64
CA PRO A 158 27.12 7.12 11.28
C PRO A 158 26.99 6.04 10.19
N VAL A 159 27.20 4.77 10.52
CA VAL A 159 27.13 3.65 9.57
C VAL A 159 26.15 2.60 10.07
N PHE A 160 25.00 2.50 9.44
CA PHE A 160 23.91 1.61 9.82
C PHE A 160 24.36 0.15 9.99
N GLY A 161 25.06 -0.41 9.01
CA GLY A 161 25.48 -1.82 9.01
C GLY A 161 26.60 -2.16 10.01
N ARG A 162 27.28 -1.15 10.59
CA ARG A 162 28.37 -1.30 11.57
C ARG A 162 27.99 -0.79 12.96
N SER A 163 26.76 -0.43 13.16
CA SER A 163 26.26 -0.02 14.47
C SER A 163 26.29 -1.20 15.44
N PRO A 164 26.81 -1.05 16.66
CA PRO A 164 26.81 -2.13 17.65
C PRO A 164 25.40 -2.47 18.14
N ILE A 165 24.48 -1.50 18.15
CA ILE A 165 23.13 -1.63 18.70
C ILE A 165 22.15 -0.94 17.74
N PHE A 166 20.97 -1.50 17.60
CA PHE A 166 19.78 -0.88 17.01
C PHE A 166 18.78 -0.58 18.10
N ILE A 167 18.31 0.66 18.18
CA ILE A 167 17.23 1.06 19.08
C ILE A 167 15.95 1.08 18.24
N LEU A 168 14.96 0.25 18.59
CA LEU A 168 13.63 0.28 18.03
C LEU A 168 12.79 1.20 18.91
N VAL A 169 12.31 2.30 18.35
CA VAL A 169 11.50 3.30 19.04
C VAL A 169 10.09 3.30 18.48
N ASP A 170 9.11 3.28 19.33
CA ASP A 170 7.74 3.62 19.01
C ASP A 170 7.60 5.16 19.09
N PRO A 171 7.32 5.85 17.97
CA PRO A 171 7.31 7.32 17.94
C PRO A 171 6.12 7.93 18.70
N GLU A 172 5.05 7.18 18.97
CA GLU A 172 3.88 7.68 19.68
C GLU A 172 4.03 7.57 21.20
N THR A 173 4.56 6.44 21.66
CA THR A 173 4.70 6.16 23.10
C THR A 173 6.10 6.49 23.64
N LEU A 174 7.07 6.74 22.75
CA LEU A 174 8.51 6.87 23.05
C LEU A 174 9.08 5.66 23.80
N SER A 175 8.38 4.55 23.81
CA SER A 175 8.91 3.28 24.30
C SER A 175 9.99 2.77 23.36
N PHE A 176 11.05 2.18 23.88
CA PHE A 176 12.14 1.68 23.06
C PHE A 176 12.66 0.32 23.53
N GLU A 177 13.23 -0.39 22.58
CA GLU A 177 13.93 -1.66 22.81
C GLU A 177 15.31 -1.59 22.14
N ALA A 178 16.35 -1.98 22.86
CA ALA A 178 17.71 -2.00 22.32
C ALA A 178 18.09 -3.43 21.91
N LEU A 179 18.41 -3.60 20.63
CA LEU A 179 18.80 -4.89 20.05
C LEU A 179 20.28 -4.86 19.63
N PRO A 180 21.09 -5.84 20.04
CA PRO A 180 22.46 -5.96 19.55
C PRO A 180 22.46 -6.28 18.04
N ASN A 181 23.40 -5.70 17.31
CA ASN A 181 23.57 -5.99 15.89
C ASN A 181 24.24 -7.36 15.69
N PRO A 182 23.53 -8.39 15.19
CA PRO A 182 24.11 -9.72 15.01
C PRO A 182 25.19 -9.78 13.92
N ALA A 183 25.24 -8.80 13.03
CA ALA A 183 26.17 -8.77 11.91
C ALA A 183 27.57 -8.20 12.29
N ILE A 184 27.74 -7.63 13.49
CA ILE A 184 29.01 -7.00 13.87
C ILE A 184 30.12 -8.03 14.12
N ASN A 185 29.74 -9.25 14.44
CA ASN A 185 30.65 -10.38 14.70
C ASN A 185 30.56 -11.47 13.61
N ALA A 186 29.92 -11.19 12.47
CA ALA A 186 29.94 -12.12 11.35
C ALA A 186 31.33 -12.11 10.69
N PRO A 187 31.95 -13.28 10.47
CA PRO A 187 33.27 -13.39 9.85
C PRO A 187 33.28 -12.92 8.39
#